data_6205f09f6ede8cb67959df4dcf9169b7
#
_entry.id   6205f09f6ede8cb67959df4dcf9169b7
#
_cell.length_a   1.000
_cell.length_b   1.000
_cell.length_c   1.000
_cell.angle_alpha   90.00
_cell.angle_beta   90.00
_cell.angle_gamma   90.00
#
_symmetry.space_group_name_H-M   'P 1'
#
loop_
_entity.id
_entity.type
_entity.pdbx_description
1 polymer ?
#
loop_
_entity_poly.entity_id
_entity_poly.type
_entity_poly.pdbx_seq_one_letter_code
_entity_poly.pdbx_strand_id
1 'polypeptide(L)'
;LEENKFIDFNNIETIYGTSAGAIIGVLICLKYDWITLYDYIIKRPWHEVFPVNIQNIFDAYTKKGIFDDKTVIKCFKPLFDAKDISMNISLKEFYEYSKIELHIFSFEVNAFKVEDISYLTHPELSLITAIQMSSALPILMTPICIEDKCYIDGGITCNYPLKYCVDSGKKIEEILGFKNKYEDYNNNRINSSSTLLEFIMNFLFKIILSISSSSKPQIPINFEVICNTDFLSMSTLKSALYSIEVREKLYICGTETATKFISNLENAI
;
A
#
# COMPACT_ATOMS: atom_id res chain seq x y z
N LEU A 1 17.86 6.32 1.42
CA LEU A 1 17.66 7.72 0.94
C LEU A 1 17.96 8.71 2.07
N GLU A 2 17.41 8.52 3.28
CA GLU A 2 17.67 9.41 4.42
C GLU A 2 19.12 9.31 4.91
N GLU A 3 19.67 8.10 5.04
CA GLU A 3 21.09 7.88 5.41
C GLU A 3 22.06 8.62 4.48
N ASN A 4 21.72 8.72 3.21
CA ASN A 4 22.49 9.47 2.21
C ASN A 4 22.09 10.96 2.13
N LYS A 5 21.27 11.44 3.07
CA LYS A 5 20.83 12.83 3.16
C LYS A 5 20.12 13.34 1.89
N PHE A 6 19.53 12.43 1.11
CA PHE A 6 18.76 12.80 -0.08
C PHE A 6 17.37 13.33 0.30
N ILE A 7 16.77 12.78 1.36
CA ILE A 7 15.50 13.20 1.92
C ILE A 7 15.61 13.36 3.43
N ASP A 8 14.93 14.36 3.97
CA ASP A 8 14.65 14.49 5.41
C ASP A 8 13.16 14.28 5.64
N PHE A 9 12.80 13.20 6.33
CA PHE A 9 11.41 12.86 6.61
C PHE A 9 10.69 13.91 7.46
N ASN A 10 11.41 14.77 8.18
CA ASN A 10 10.82 15.88 8.92
C ASN A 10 10.29 17.00 8.01
N ASN A 11 10.76 17.05 6.76
CA ASN A 11 10.36 18.04 5.77
C ASN A 11 9.22 17.56 4.86
N ILE A 12 8.69 16.36 5.09
CA ILE A 12 7.54 15.86 4.32
C ILE A 12 6.29 16.59 4.78
N GLU A 13 5.65 17.29 3.87
CA GLU A 13 4.38 18.01 4.12
C GLU A 13 3.16 17.16 3.72
N THR A 14 3.27 16.41 2.61
CA THR A 14 2.13 15.69 2.05
C THR A 14 2.57 14.32 1.53
N ILE A 15 1.73 13.31 1.74
CA ILE A 15 1.91 11.95 1.23
C ILE A 15 0.67 11.54 0.45
N TYR A 16 0.86 11.01 -0.76
CA TYR A 16 -0.17 10.42 -1.60
C TYR A 16 0.08 8.92 -1.72
N GLY A 17 -0.79 8.11 -1.17
CA GLY A 17 -0.59 6.66 -1.11
C GLY A 17 -1.82 5.84 -1.45
N THR A 18 -1.61 4.73 -2.14
CA THR A 18 -2.65 3.73 -2.44
C THR A 18 -2.22 2.39 -1.86
N SER A 19 -3.14 1.68 -1.19
CA SER A 19 -2.90 0.32 -0.67
C SER A 19 -1.62 0.26 0.19
N ALA A 20 -0.62 -0.52 -0.20
CA ALA A 20 0.69 -0.57 0.49
C ALA A 20 1.32 0.82 0.64
N GLY A 21 1.15 1.71 -0.34
CA GLY A 21 1.63 3.10 -0.27
C GLY A 21 0.94 3.89 0.84
N ALA A 22 -0.35 3.69 1.06
CA ALA A 22 -1.08 4.31 2.18
C ALA A 22 -0.59 3.77 3.53
N ILE A 23 -0.37 2.45 3.63
CA ILE A 23 0.20 1.82 4.83
C ILE A 23 1.57 2.41 5.16
N ILE A 24 2.46 2.52 4.18
CA ILE A 24 3.79 3.12 4.35
C ILE A 24 3.66 4.60 4.74
N GLY A 25 2.73 5.34 4.13
CA GLY A 25 2.44 6.72 4.49
C GLY A 25 2.09 6.89 5.96
N VAL A 26 1.23 6.02 6.50
CA VAL A 26 0.90 5.99 7.94
C VAL A 26 2.14 5.69 8.79
N LEU A 27 2.97 4.72 8.38
CA LEU A 27 4.20 4.39 9.13
C LEU A 27 5.18 5.58 9.18
N ILE A 28 5.30 6.34 8.10
CA ILE A 28 6.08 7.58 8.06
C ILE A 28 5.47 8.62 9.02
N CYS A 29 4.16 8.83 8.97
CA CYS A 29 3.44 9.77 9.86
C CYS A 29 3.58 9.42 11.34
N LEU A 30 3.74 8.15 11.69
CA LEU A 30 3.98 7.69 13.06
C LEU A 30 5.38 8.04 13.58
N LYS A 31 6.31 8.46 12.72
CA LYS A 31 7.66 8.92 13.09
C LYS A 31 8.41 7.95 14.00
N TYR A 32 8.36 6.67 13.68
CA TYR A 32 9.24 5.67 14.29
C TYR A 32 10.62 5.72 13.64
N ASP A 33 11.66 5.38 14.41
CA ASP A 33 12.97 5.14 13.84
C ASP A 33 12.98 3.89 12.93
N TRP A 34 13.90 3.87 11.98
CA TRP A 34 13.96 2.82 10.97
C TRP A 34 14.30 1.44 11.53
N ILE A 35 15.03 1.38 12.64
CA ILE A 35 15.39 0.12 13.30
C ILE A 35 14.12 -0.50 13.86
N THR A 36 13.31 0.27 14.55
CA THR A 36 12.01 -0.15 15.09
C THR A 36 11.06 -0.61 13.98
N LEU A 37 10.96 0.15 12.88
CA LEU A 37 10.11 -0.22 11.74
C LEU A 37 10.63 -1.48 11.04
N TYR A 38 11.95 -1.60 10.85
CA TYR A 38 12.57 -2.80 10.28
C TYR A 38 12.23 -4.03 11.12
N ASP A 39 12.48 -3.97 12.43
CA ASP A 39 12.21 -5.07 13.34
C ASP A 39 10.72 -5.44 13.32
N TYR A 40 9.85 -4.46 13.30
CA TYR A 40 8.42 -4.67 13.23
C TYR A 40 7.97 -5.33 11.93
N ILE A 41 8.45 -4.86 10.79
CA ILE A 41 8.04 -5.37 9.47
C ILE A 41 8.68 -6.74 9.18
N ILE A 42 9.95 -6.90 9.50
CA ILE A 42 10.73 -8.08 9.11
C ILE A 42 10.57 -9.24 10.11
N LYS A 43 10.66 -8.96 11.42
CA LYS A 43 10.75 -10.03 12.42
C LYS A 43 9.40 -10.51 12.95
N ARG A 44 8.33 -9.74 12.72
CA ARG A 44 7.00 -10.10 13.21
C ARG A 44 6.48 -11.40 12.56
N PRO A 45 5.80 -12.28 13.32
CA PRO A 45 5.19 -13.49 12.78
C PRO A 45 3.88 -13.18 12.03
N TRP A 46 4.00 -12.67 10.81
CA TRP A 46 2.84 -12.21 10.02
C TRP A 46 1.81 -13.30 9.73
N HIS A 47 2.22 -14.57 9.70
CA HIS A 47 1.30 -15.70 9.53
C HIS A 47 0.29 -15.83 10.69
N GLU A 48 0.59 -15.30 11.89
CA GLU A 48 -0.34 -15.23 13.01
C GLU A 48 -1.33 -14.06 12.88
N VAL A 49 -0.92 -13.00 12.17
CA VAL A 49 -1.77 -11.84 11.87
C VAL A 49 -2.72 -12.16 10.71
N PHE A 50 -2.24 -12.90 9.71
CA PHE A 50 -2.98 -13.33 8.52
C PHE A 50 -3.20 -14.85 8.51
N PRO A 51 -3.94 -15.42 9.46
CA PRO A 51 -4.18 -16.86 9.51
C PRO A 51 -5.12 -17.26 8.37
N VAL A 52 -4.68 -18.20 7.53
CA VAL A 52 -5.54 -18.80 6.50
C VAL A 52 -5.98 -20.16 7.02
N ASN A 53 -7.27 -20.31 7.31
CA ASN A 53 -7.88 -21.55 7.71
C ASN A 53 -9.17 -21.82 6.90
N ILE A 54 -9.67 -23.05 6.97
CA ILE A 54 -10.85 -23.46 6.20
C ILE A 54 -12.07 -22.58 6.54
N GLN A 55 -12.26 -22.21 7.83
CA GLN A 55 -13.38 -21.38 8.24
C GLN A 55 -13.32 -19.99 7.60
N ASN A 56 -12.14 -19.36 7.55
CA ASN A 56 -11.97 -18.06 6.89
C ASN A 56 -12.33 -18.11 5.41
N ILE A 57 -12.03 -19.22 4.73
CA ILE A 57 -12.37 -19.42 3.32
C ILE A 57 -13.89 -19.54 3.13
N PHE A 58 -14.58 -20.26 4.00
CA PHE A 58 -16.06 -20.34 3.97
C PHE A 58 -16.71 -19.00 4.31
N ASP A 59 -16.20 -18.30 5.34
CA ASP A 59 -16.69 -16.99 5.73
C ASP A 59 -16.49 -15.94 4.61
N ALA A 60 -15.45 -16.09 3.79
CA ALA A 60 -15.16 -15.19 2.69
C ALA A 60 -16.31 -15.09 1.68
N TYR A 61 -17.11 -16.12 1.52
CA TYR A 61 -18.29 -16.09 0.65
C TYR A 61 -19.31 -15.04 1.10
N THR A 62 -19.56 -14.92 2.40
CA THR A 62 -20.51 -13.93 2.96
C THR A 62 -19.85 -12.59 3.22
N LYS A 63 -18.61 -12.58 3.69
CA LYS A 63 -17.85 -11.37 4.03
C LYS A 63 -17.19 -10.70 2.81
N LYS A 64 -17.15 -11.37 1.65
CA LYS A 64 -16.51 -10.92 0.40
C LYS A 64 -14.98 -10.79 0.50
N GLY A 65 -14.37 -11.39 1.53
CA GLY A 65 -12.91 -11.36 1.75
C GLY A 65 -12.48 -12.33 2.85
N ILE A 66 -11.26 -12.85 2.73
CA ILE A 66 -10.68 -13.81 3.68
C ILE A 66 -10.31 -13.11 5.00
N PHE A 67 -9.80 -11.88 4.92
CA PHE A 67 -9.35 -11.07 6.04
C PHE A 67 -10.28 -9.88 6.24
N ASP A 68 -10.59 -9.56 7.48
CA ASP A 68 -11.48 -8.48 7.86
C ASP A 68 -10.75 -7.32 8.57
N ASP A 69 -11.52 -6.37 9.11
CA ASP A 69 -11.05 -5.23 9.88
C ASP A 69 -10.16 -5.61 11.06
N LYS A 70 -10.45 -6.74 11.73
CA LYS A 70 -9.64 -7.22 12.85
C LYS A 70 -8.20 -7.51 12.44
N THR A 71 -7.99 -7.93 11.20
CA THR A 71 -6.66 -8.18 10.67
C THR A 71 -5.88 -6.87 10.52
N VAL A 72 -6.51 -5.82 9.97
CA VAL A 72 -5.87 -4.49 9.85
C VAL A 72 -5.61 -3.89 11.22
N ILE A 73 -6.57 -4.00 12.16
CA ILE A 73 -6.39 -3.58 13.55
C ILE A 73 -5.18 -4.28 14.16
N LYS A 74 -5.05 -5.59 14.01
CA LYS A 74 -3.87 -6.33 14.49
C LYS A 74 -2.57 -5.82 13.88
N CYS A 75 -2.57 -5.41 12.61
CA CYS A 75 -1.38 -4.85 11.97
C CYS A 75 -0.91 -3.55 12.62
N PHE A 76 -1.82 -2.68 13.03
CA PHE A 76 -1.45 -1.35 13.51
C PHE A 76 -1.44 -1.20 15.04
N LYS A 77 -2.22 -2.02 15.74
CA LYS A 77 -2.39 -1.90 17.19
C LYS A 77 -1.08 -1.79 17.97
N PRO A 78 -0.04 -2.64 17.78
CA PRO A 78 1.19 -2.51 18.56
C PRO A 78 1.93 -1.18 18.34
N LEU A 79 1.85 -0.64 17.12
CA LEU A 79 2.47 0.64 16.78
C LEU A 79 1.70 1.82 17.38
N PHE A 80 0.38 1.74 17.40
CA PHE A 80 -0.48 2.78 17.96
C PHE A 80 -0.40 2.78 19.49
N ASP A 81 -0.48 1.59 20.12
CA ASP A 81 -0.35 1.47 21.58
C ASP A 81 1.00 2.00 22.07
N ALA A 82 2.10 1.76 21.34
CA ALA A 82 3.42 2.26 21.73
C ALA A 82 3.58 3.80 21.60
N LYS A 83 2.66 4.46 20.93
CA LYS A 83 2.60 5.92 20.78
C LYS A 83 1.42 6.53 21.52
N ASP A 84 0.70 5.77 22.34
CA ASP A 84 -0.54 6.18 23.01
C ASP A 84 -1.61 6.76 22.06
N ILE A 85 -1.67 6.23 20.83
CA ILE A 85 -2.63 6.63 19.80
C ILE A 85 -3.85 5.72 19.84
N SER A 86 -5.05 6.30 19.85
CA SER A 86 -6.29 5.54 19.77
C SER A 86 -6.44 4.83 18.41
N MET A 87 -6.89 3.58 18.41
CA MET A 87 -7.26 2.87 17.19
C MET A 87 -8.45 3.51 16.44
N ASN A 88 -9.19 4.38 17.11
CA ASN A 88 -10.32 5.12 16.55
C ASN A 88 -9.95 6.55 16.15
N ILE A 89 -8.66 6.88 16.13
CA ILE A 89 -8.19 8.22 15.74
C ILE A 89 -8.77 8.59 14.37
N SER A 90 -9.38 9.77 14.28
CA SER A 90 -9.89 10.30 13.01
C SER A 90 -8.76 10.80 12.12
N LEU A 91 -9.03 10.94 10.81
CA LEU A 91 -8.05 11.52 9.88
C LEU A 91 -7.63 12.92 10.27
N LYS A 92 -8.56 13.73 10.81
CA LYS A 92 -8.26 15.08 11.32
C LYS A 92 -7.32 15.04 12.53
N GLU A 93 -7.64 14.22 13.54
CA GLU A 93 -6.78 14.07 14.71
C GLU A 93 -5.40 13.51 14.34
N PHE A 94 -5.33 12.59 13.38
CA PHE A 94 -4.07 12.03 12.90
C PHE A 94 -3.23 13.08 12.14
N TYR A 95 -3.86 13.97 11.36
CA TYR A 95 -3.18 15.12 10.78
C TYR A 95 -2.66 16.08 11.87
N GLU A 96 -3.45 16.34 12.91
CA GLU A 96 -3.04 17.18 14.03
C GLU A 96 -1.84 16.57 14.80
N TYR A 97 -1.77 15.25 14.88
CA TYR A 97 -0.65 14.52 15.47
C TYR A 97 0.60 14.57 14.60
N SER A 98 0.49 14.18 13.33
CA SER A 98 1.65 14.01 12.43
C SER A 98 2.15 15.31 11.82
N LYS A 99 1.25 16.28 11.58
CA LYS A 99 1.42 17.49 10.76
C LYS A 99 1.76 17.18 9.29
N ILE A 100 1.48 15.97 8.84
CA ILE A 100 1.65 15.53 7.45
C ILE A 100 0.27 15.30 6.86
N GLU A 101 -0.01 15.93 5.73
CA GLU A 101 -1.23 15.74 4.96
C GLU A 101 -1.17 14.39 4.24
N LEU A 102 -2.02 13.46 4.66
CA LEU A 102 -2.06 12.11 4.11
C LEU A 102 -3.31 11.94 3.22
N HIS A 103 -3.08 11.68 1.94
CA HIS A 103 -4.09 11.31 0.95
C HIS A 103 -4.06 9.82 0.70
N ILE A 104 -5.18 9.15 0.98
CA ILE A 104 -5.37 7.72 0.86
C ILE A 104 -6.36 7.46 -0.27
N PHE A 105 -5.96 6.69 -1.28
CA PHE A 105 -6.82 6.43 -2.44
C PHE A 105 -7.52 5.09 -2.34
N SER A 106 -8.83 5.11 -2.52
CA SER A 106 -9.69 3.94 -2.59
C SER A 106 -10.53 3.96 -3.86
N PHE A 107 -11.09 2.83 -4.24
CA PHE A 107 -11.98 2.72 -5.38
C PHE A 107 -13.41 2.43 -4.91
N GLU A 108 -14.33 3.35 -5.21
CA GLU A 108 -15.75 3.18 -4.91
C GLU A 108 -16.42 2.41 -6.07
N VAL A 109 -16.94 1.23 -5.75
CA VAL A 109 -17.41 0.25 -6.75
C VAL A 109 -18.71 0.66 -7.42
N ASN A 110 -19.67 1.22 -6.65
CA ASN A 110 -21.00 1.50 -7.17
C ASN A 110 -21.01 2.71 -8.11
N ALA A 111 -20.27 3.78 -7.80
CA ALA A 111 -20.06 4.92 -8.70
C ALA A 111 -18.89 4.72 -9.68
N PHE A 112 -18.13 3.64 -9.51
CA PHE A 112 -16.99 3.25 -10.34
C PHE A 112 -15.93 4.36 -10.49
N LYS A 113 -15.54 4.94 -9.35
CA LYS A 113 -14.60 6.08 -9.30
C LYS A 113 -13.56 5.93 -8.20
N VAL A 114 -12.43 6.62 -8.38
CA VAL A 114 -11.43 6.81 -7.33
C VAL A 114 -11.96 7.83 -6.33
N GLU A 115 -11.76 7.54 -5.05
CA GLU A 115 -12.03 8.47 -3.95
C GLU A 115 -10.71 8.83 -3.27
N ASP A 116 -10.46 10.13 -3.12
CA ASP A 116 -9.36 10.68 -2.33
C ASP A 116 -9.84 10.90 -0.90
N ILE A 117 -9.29 10.12 0.01
CA ILE A 117 -9.65 10.08 1.42
C ILE A 117 -8.54 10.76 2.22
N SER A 118 -8.84 11.91 2.80
CA SER A 118 -7.91 12.70 3.60
C SER A 118 -8.65 13.43 4.72
N TYR A 119 -7.92 14.10 5.61
CA TYR A 119 -8.55 14.93 6.63
C TYR A 119 -9.36 16.10 6.05
N LEU A 120 -9.09 16.50 4.82
CA LEU A 120 -9.83 17.56 4.12
C LEU A 120 -11.18 17.06 3.60
N THR A 121 -11.24 15.82 3.14
CA THR A 121 -12.43 15.24 2.50
C THR A 121 -13.28 14.42 3.47
N HIS A 122 -12.63 13.76 4.45
CA HIS A 122 -13.24 12.81 5.39
C HIS A 122 -12.69 13.01 6.82
N PRO A 123 -12.80 14.22 7.42
CA PRO A 123 -12.14 14.54 8.69
C PRO A 123 -12.46 13.59 9.83
N GLU A 124 -13.71 13.14 9.94
CA GLU A 124 -14.21 12.30 11.03
C GLU A 124 -14.05 10.80 10.77
N LEU A 125 -13.60 10.40 9.57
CA LEU A 125 -13.38 8.99 9.25
C LEU A 125 -12.18 8.47 10.06
N SER A 126 -12.32 7.28 10.64
CA SER A 126 -11.21 6.62 11.33
C SER A 126 -10.07 6.31 10.34
N LEU A 127 -8.83 6.58 10.75
CA LEU A 127 -7.64 6.26 9.95
C LEU A 127 -7.58 4.77 9.57
N ILE A 128 -7.90 3.88 10.50
CA ILE A 128 -7.92 2.43 10.25
C ILE A 128 -8.95 2.08 9.17
N THR A 129 -10.12 2.69 9.20
CA THR A 129 -11.14 2.50 8.15
C THR A 129 -10.64 3.01 6.80
N ALA A 130 -9.99 4.16 6.74
CA ALA A 130 -9.41 4.70 5.51
C ALA A 130 -8.33 3.76 4.92
N ILE A 131 -7.45 3.21 5.77
CA ILE A 131 -6.44 2.21 5.36
C ILE A 131 -7.14 0.96 4.80
N GLN A 132 -8.19 0.47 5.47
CA GLN A 132 -8.96 -0.67 4.99
C GLN A 132 -9.59 -0.41 3.63
N MET A 133 -10.24 0.74 3.45
CA MET A 133 -10.84 1.13 2.17
C MET A 133 -9.81 1.13 1.04
N SER A 134 -8.58 1.59 1.32
CA SER A 134 -7.50 1.66 0.32
C SER A 134 -6.82 0.33 0.04
N SER A 135 -6.83 -0.61 1.00
CA SER A 135 -6.12 -1.90 0.92
C SER A 135 -7.06 -3.10 0.82
N ALA A 136 -8.35 -2.87 0.60
CA ALA A 136 -9.35 -3.94 0.46
C ALA A 136 -9.24 -4.62 -0.92
N LEU A 137 -8.13 -5.33 -1.14
CA LEU A 137 -7.92 -6.10 -2.36
C LEU A 137 -9.00 -7.19 -2.46
N PRO A 138 -9.81 -7.24 -3.54
CA PRO A 138 -10.90 -8.18 -3.69
C PRO A 138 -10.49 -9.62 -3.40
N ILE A 139 -11.32 -10.37 -2.74
CA ILE A 139 -11.14 -11.76 -2.26
C ILE A 139 -10.21 -11.86 -1.05
N LEU A 140 -9.12 -11.10 -0.99
CA LEU A 140 -8.20 -11.15 0.15
C LEU A 140 -8.74 -10.37 1.34
N MET A 141 -9.18 -9.14 1.13
CA MET A 141 -9.69 -8.28 2.19
C MET A 141 -11.17 -7.99 1.98
N THR A 142 -11.90 -7.94 3.08
CA THR A 142 -13.32 -7.57 3.07
C THR A 142 -13.47 -6.12 2.61
N PRO A 143 -14.32 -5.82 1.62
CA PRO A 143 -14.61 -4.45 1.21
C PRO A 143 -15.29 -3.68 2.33
N ILE A 144 -15.11 -2.38 2.37
CA ILE A 144 -15.76 -1.49 3.33
C ILE A 144 -17.00 -0.89 2.68
N CYS A 145 -18.17 -1.27 3.16
CA CYS A 145 -19.43 -0.73 2.67
C CYS A 145 -20.05 0.17 3.74
N ILE A 146 -20.26 1.44 3.39
CA ILE A 146 -20.85 2.46 4.24
C ILE A 146 -22.05 3.04 3.46
N GLU A 147 -23.24 2.89 3.98
CA GLU A 147 -24.50 3.25 3.28
C GLU A 147 -24.54 2.58 1.90
N ASP A 148 -24.73 3.35 0.84
CA ASP A 148 -24.80 2.86 -0.54
C ASP A 148 -23.45 2.80 -1.26
N LYS A 149 -22.35 3.13 -0.58
CA LYS A 149 -21.00 3.11 -1.14
C LYS A 149 -20.24 1.86 -0.69
N CYS A 150 -19.49 1.23 -1.60
CA CYS A 150 -18.67 0.07 -1.32
C CYS A 150 -17.26 0.30 -1.85
N TYR A 151 -16.28 0.23 -0.95
CA TYR A 151 -14.89 0.59 -1.21
C TYR A 151 -13.99 -0.62 -1.26
N ILE A 152 -13.14 -0.63 -2.25
CA ILE A 152 -12.08 -1.63 -2.45
C ILE A 152 -10.73 -0.95 -2.73
N ASP A 153 -9.68 -1.75 -2.88
CA ASP A 153 -8.31 -1.26 -3.12
C ASP A 153 -8.26 -0.27 -4.29
N GLY A 154 -7.73 0.91 -4.03
CA GLY A 154 -7.58 1.96 -5.04
C GLY A 154 -6.62 1.61 -6.17
N GLY A 155 -5.74 0.63 -5.96
CA GLY A 155 -4.77 0.14 -6.94
C GLY A 155 -5.40 -0.44 -8.20
N ILE A 156 -6.70 -0.74 -8.17
CA ILE A 156 -7.45 -1.18 -9.36
C ILE A 156 -7.33 -0.16 -10.50
N THR A 157 -7.41 1.13 -10.20
CA THR A 157 -7.33 2.18 -11.22
C THR A 157 -6.33 3.27 -10.91
N CYS A 158 -5.90 3.43 -9.66
CA CYS A 158 -5.01 4.47 -9.19
C CYS A 158 -3.90 3.90 -8.29
N ASN A 159 -3.06 3.00 -8.83
CA ASN A 159 -1.96 2.40 -8.07
C ASN A 159 -0.80 3.36 -7.82
N TYR A 160 -0.68 4.43 -8.61
CA TYR A 160 0.33 5.48 -8.46
C TYR A 160 -0.33 6.84 -8.59
N PRO A 161 -0.70 7.51 -7.47
CA PRO A 161 -1.54 8.69 -7.47
C PRO A 161 -0.80 10.00 -7.83
N LEU A 162 0.27 9.94 -8.63
CA LEU A 162 1.08 11.09 -9.04
C LEU A 162 0.23 12.21 -9.67
N LYS A 163 -0.78 11.85 -10.48
CA LYS A 163 -1.65 12.85 -11.10
C LYS A 163 -2.36 13.71 -10.04
N TYR A 164 -2.86 13.12 -8.98
CA TYR A 164 -3.53 13.86 -7.90
C TYR A 164 -2.56 14.78 -7.16
N CYS A 165 -1.32 14.33 -6.94
CA CYS A 165 -0.26 15.15 -6.37
C CYS A 165 0.04 16.40 -7.23
N VAL A 166 0.18 16.22 -8.55
CA VAL A 166 0.46 17.33 -9.47
C VAL A 166 -0.76 18.25 -9.63
N ASP A 167 -1.95 17.69 -9.75
CA ASP A 167 -3.21 18.46 -9.87
C ASP A 167 -3.50 19.31 -8.62
N SER A 168 -2.99 18.90 -7.45
CA SER A 168 -3.08 19.70 -6.20
C SER A 168 -2.08 20.86 -6.14
N GLY A 169 -1.28 21.06 -7.20
CA GLY A 169 -0.35 22.19 -7.33
C GLY A 169 1.02 21.94 -6.70
N LYS A 170 1.35 20.70 -6.33
CA LYS A 170 2.70 20.37 -5.85
C LYS A 170 3.71 20.51 -7.00
N LYS A 171 4.86 21.11 -6.71
CA LYS A 171 5.92 21.33 -7.69
C LYS A 171 6.62 20.03 -8.04
N ILE A 172 6.80 19.76 -9.32
CA ILE A 172 7.41 18.52 -9.84
C ILE A 172 8.81 18.28 -9.25
N GLU A 173 9.56 19.36 -9.02
CA GLU A 173 10.91 19.33 -8.44
C GLU A 173 10.95 18.92 -6.97
N GLU A 174 9.81 19.01 -6.28
CA GLU A 174 9.66 18.68 -4.86
C GLU A 174 8.97 17.31 -4.65
N ILE A 175 8.63 16.61 -5.74
CA ILE A 175 7.95 15.30 -5.68
C ILE A 175 8.99 14.18 -5.74
N LEU A 176 8.96 13.31 -4.72
CA LEU A 176 9.65 12.02 -4.72
C LEU A 176 8.62 10.90 -4.90
N GLY A 177 8.69 10.21 -6.03
CA GLY A 177 7.80 9.11 -6.36
C GLY A 177 8.42 7.74 -6.11
N PHE A 178 7.63 6.81 -5.58
CA PHE A 178 7.98 5.39 -5.47
C PHE A 178 7.01 4.57 -6.31
N LYS A 179 7.53 3.82 -7.27
CA LYS A 179 6.71 3.07 -8.22
C LYS A 179 7.20 1.65 -8.37
N ASN A 180 6.28 0.70 -8.32
CA ASN A 180 6.58 -0.67 -8.68
C ASN A 180 6.48 -0.85 -10.19
N LYS A 181 7.49 -1.48 -10.78
CA LYS A 181 7.48 -1.98 -12.15
C LYS A 181 7.53 -3.51 -12.09
N TYR A 182 6.49 -4.13 -12.57
CA TYR A 182 6.42 -5.59 -12.59
C TYR A 182 7.17 -6.11 -13.82
N GLU A 183 8.24 -6.88 -13.56
CA GLU A 183 8.97 -7.61 -14.59
C GLU A 183 8.33 -8.97 -14.75
N ASP A 184 8.13 -9.38 -15.99
CA ASP A 184 7.69 -10.71 -16.39
C ASP A 184 6.27 -11.17 -15.97
N TYR A 185 5.29 -10.76 -16.76
CA TYR A 185 3.92 -11.31 -16.75
C TYR A 185 3.83 -12.82 -17.04
N ASN A 186 4.94 -13.45 -17.47
CA ASN A 186 4.93 -14.82 -18.00
C ASN A 186 5.10 -15.90 -16.93
N ASN A 187 5.67 -15.57 -15.76
CA ASN A 187 5.96 -16.57 -14.73
C ASN A 187 4.72 -17.04 -13.94
N ASN A 188 3.62 -16.30 -13.96
CA ASN A 188 2.35 -16.67 -13.33
C ASN A 188 1.32 -17.11 -14.38
N ARG A 189 1.58 -18.25 -15.04
CA ARG A 189 0.64 -18.82 -15.99
C ARG A 189 -0.40 -19.68 -15.28
N ILE A 190 -1.66 -19.40 -15.56
CA ILE A 190 -2.77 -20.27 -15.18
C ILE A 190 -2.68 -21.53 -16.05
N ASN A 191 -2.84 -22.68 -15.42
CA ASN A 191 -2.86 -23.98 -16.07
C ASN A 191 -3.95 -24.88 -15.46
N SER A 192 -4.08 -26.09 -15.95
CA SER A 192 -5.13 -27.03 -15.53
C SER A 192 -5.05 -27.46 -14.06
N SER A 193 -3.91 -27.26 -13.39
CA SER A 193 -3.72 -27.57 -11.97
C SER A 193 -3.95 -26.36 -11.07
N SER A 194 -4.17 -25.17 -11.62
CA SER A 194 -4.43 -23.96 -10.85
C SER A 194 -5.76 -24.04 -10.10
N THR A 195 -5.75 -23.64 -8.84
CA THR A 195 -6.96 -23.54 -8.03
C THR A 195 -7.86 -22.39 -8.51
N LEU A 196 -9.14 -22.41 -8.16
CA LEU A 196 -10.08 -21.31 -8.47
C LEU A 196 -9.58 -19.98 -7.91
N LEU A 197 -9.03 -19.97 -6.70
CA LEU A 197 -8.50 -18.77 -6.06
C LEU A 197 -7.31 -18.21 -6.86
N GLU A 198 -6.35 -19.05 -7.23
CA GLU A 198 -5.21 -18.66 -8.08
C GLU A 198 -5.68 -18.12 -9.43
N PHE A 199 -6.66 -18.77 -10.05
CA PHE A 199 -7.24 -18.31 -11.31
C PHE A 199 -7.81 -16.90 -11.17
N ILE A 200 -8.71 -16.67 -10.20
CA ILE A 200 -9.38 -15.38 -10.03
C ILE A 200 -8.36 -14.29 -9.65
N MET A 201 -7.44 -14.57 -8.74
CA MET A 201 -6.40 -13.62 -8.34
C MET A 201 -5.50 -13.23 -9.50
N ASN A 202 -4.99 -14.18 -10.27
CA ASN A 202 -4.19 -13.89 -11.46
C ASN A 202 -4.96 -13.07 -12.50
N PHE A 203 -6.24 -13.38 -12.71
CA PHE A 203 -7.07 -12.65 -13.65
C PHE A 203 -7.29 -11.20 -13.20
N LEU A 204 -7.63 -10.98 -11.92
CA LEU A 204 -7.77 -9.64 -11.35
C LEU A 204 -6.48 -8.83 -11.45
N PHE A 205 -5.35 -9.39 -11.07
CA PHE A 205 -4.07 -8.70 -11.18
C PHE A 205 -3.71 -8.32 -12.61
N LYS A 206 -3.97 -9.20 -13.59
CA LYS A 206 -3.77 -8.88 -15.01
C LYS A 206 -4.67 -7.75 -15.48
N ILE A 207 -5.91 -7.70 -15.02
CA ILE A 207 -6.83 -6.59 -15.32
C ILE A 207 -6.28 -5.28 -14.72
N ILE A 208 -5.91 -5.28 -13.43
CA ILE A 208 -5.34 -4.12 -12.74
C ILE A 208 -4.11 -3.59 -13.48
N LEU A 209 -3.20 -4.48 -13.86
CA LEU A 209 -1.99 -4.11 -14.61
C LEU A 209 -2.33 -3.57 -16.01
N SER A 210 -3.28 -4.15 -16.70
CA SER A 210 -3.75 -3.67 -18.01
C SER A 210 -4.35 -2.28 -17.92
N ILE A 211 -5.19 -2.03 -16.92
CA ILE A 211 -5.78 -0.70 -16.68
C ILE A 211 -4.69 0.31 -16.32
N SER A 212 -3.77 -0.05 -15.43
CA SER A 212 -2.67 0.82 -15.01
C SER A 212 -1.70 1.17 -16.14
N SER A 213 -1.47 0.25 -17.08
CA SER A 213 -0.58 0.45 -18.22
C SER A 213 -1.23 1.23 -19.37
N SER A 214 -2.55 1.08 -19.56
CA SER A 214 -3.26 1.61 -20.73
C SER A 214 -3.70 3.07 -20.60
N SER A 215 -3.72 3.62 -19.41
CA SER A 215 -4.61 4.75 -19.16
C SER A 215 -3.98 6.11 -18.96
N LYS A 216 -2.64 6.32 -19.03
CA LYS A 216 -2.15 7.67 -18.71
C LYS A 216 -0.84 8.07 -19.42
N PRO A 217 -0.77 9.31 -19.96
CA PRO A 217 0.52 9.91 -20.25
C PRO A 217 1.34 9.90 -18.96
N GLN A 218 2.60 9.44 -19.04
CA GLN A 218 3.51 9.49 -17.89
C GLN A 218 3.80 10.98 -17.62
N ILE A 219 3.46 11.45 -16.43
CA ILE A 219 3.89 12.75 -15.96
C ILE A 219 5.35 12.58 -15.56
N PRO A 220 6.30 13.22 -16.25
CA PRO A 220 7.71 13.12 -15.87
C PRO A 220 7.92 13.88 -14.57
N ILE A 221 8.59 13.23 -13.61
CA ILE A 221 9.07 13.87 -12.39
C ILE A 221 10.58 13.65 -12.27
N ASN A 222 11.26 14.55 -11.56
CA ASN A 222 12.72 14.50 -11.46
C ASN A 222 13.22 13.36 -10.59
N PHE A 223 12.44 13.00 -9.58
CA PHE A 223 12.84 12.02 -8.57
C PHE A 223 11.82 10.87 -8.50
N GLU A 224 12.04 9.82 -9.30
CA GLU A 224 11.21 8.62 -9.30
C GLU A 224 12.06 7.37 -9.03
N VAL A 225 11.81 6.73 -7.88
CA VAL A 225 12.43 5.44 -7.52
C VAL A 225 11.56 4.33 -8.09
N ILE A 226 12.10 3.59 -9.06
CA ILE A 226 11.40 2.48 -9.72
C ILE A 226 11.90 1.17 -9.12
N CYS A 227 11.05 0.49 -8.36
CA CYS A 227 11.33 -0.82 -7.82
C CYS A 227 10.87 -1.90 -8.82
N ASN A 228 11.81 -2.62 -9.39
CA ASN A 228 11.50 -3.80 -10.18
C ASN A 228 11.09 -4.93 -9.22
N THR A 229 9.87 -5.41 -9.36
CA THR A 229 9.32 -6.43 -8.48
C THR A 229 8.72 -7.57 -9.28
N ASP A 230 8.81 -8.78 -8.74
CA ASP A 230 8.05 -9.89 -9.26
C ASP A 230 6.55 -9.65 -9.11
N PHE A 231 5.80 -10.26 -9.99
CA PHE A 231 4.34 -10.23 -9.91
C PHE A 231 3.85 -10.84 -8.59
N LEU A 232 2.96 -10.14 -7.89
CA LEU A 232 2.38 -10.64 -6.63
C LEU A 232 1.54 -11.89 -6.91
N SER A 233 2.01 -13.04 -6.45
CA SER A 233 1.29 -14.31 -6.48
C SER A 233 0.89 -14.74 -5.08
N MET A 234 -0.09 -15.65 -4.99
CA MET A 234 -0.46 -16.26 -3.70
C MET A 234 0.72 -17.00 -3.05
N SER A 235 1.59 -17.60 -3.84
CA SER A 235 2.81 -18.26 -3.34
C SER A 235 3.81 -17.25 -2.79
N THR A 236 4.03 -16.14 -3.49
CA THR A 236 4.92 -15.06 -3.03
C THR A 236 4.39 -14.42 -1.74
N LEU A 237 3.09 -14.13 -1.70
CA LEU A 237 2.45 -13.59 -0.50
C LEU A 237 2.60 -14.55 0.69
N LYS A 238 2.27 -15.83 0.49
CA LYS A 238 2.43 -16.85 1.53
C LYS A 238 3.87 -16.94 2.01
N SER A 239 4.85 -16.98 1.10
CA SER A 239 6.27 -17.04 1.45
C SER A 239 6.68 -15.84 2.30
N ALA A 240 6.26 -14.64 1.96
CA ALA A 240 6.55 -13.43 2.73
C ALA A 240 5.91 -13.45 4.13
N LEU A 241 4.70 -14.02 4.28
CA LEU A 241 4.05 -14.14 5.59
C LEU A 241 4.78 -15.12 6.52
N TYR A 242 5.35 -16.21 5.99
CA TYR A 242 5.94 -17.29 6.78
C TYR A 242 7.45 -17.21 6.96
N SER A 243 8.20 -16.55 6.04
CA SER A 243 9.66 -16.53 6.06
C SER A 243 10.22 -15.14 6.30
N ILE A 244 11.03 -15.01 7.34
CA ILE A 244 11.83 -13.81 7.64
C ILE A 244 12.85 -13.59 6.52
N GLU A 245 13.50 -14.62 6.03
CA GLU A 245 14.52 -14.56 5.00
C GLU A 245 13.97 -14.00 3.67
N VAL A 246 12.69 -14.31 3.35
CA VAL A 246 12.03 -13.74 2.17
C VAL A 246 11.80 -12.24 2.37
N ARG A 247 11.36 -11.82 3.55
CA ARG A 247 11.18 -10.40 3.86
C ARG A 247 12.49 -9.62 3.86
N GLU A 248 13.56 -10.21 4.41
CA GLU A 248 14.92 -9.63 4.36
C GLU A 248 15.41 -9.45 2.93
N LYS A 249 15.22 -10.44 2.06
CA LYS A 249 15.58 -10.33 0.63
C LYS A 249 14.81 -9.18 -0.05
N LEU A 250 13.52 -9.02 0.23
CA LEU A 250 12.73 -7.90 -0.30
C LEU A 250 13.26 -6.56 0.20
N TYR A 251 13.62 -6.46 1.48
CA TYR A 251 14.22 -5.27 2.06
C TYR A 251 15.57 -4.93 1.39
N ILE A 252 16.45 -5.92 1.21
CA ILE A 252 17.75 -5.75 0.55
C ILE A 252 17.55 -5.26 -0.89
N CYS A 253 16.61 -5.85 -1.64
CA CYS A 253 16.26 -5.41 -2.99
C CYS A 253 15.83 -3.94 -3.03
N GLY A 254 15.02 -3.50 -2.07
CA GLY A 254 14.63 -2.09 -1.92
C GLY A 254 15.81 -1.17 -1.62
N THR A 255 16.73 -1.60 -0.75
CA THR A 255 17.95 -0.86 -0.41
C THR A 255 18.88 -0.71 -1.62
N GLU A 256 19.10 -1.78 -2.39
CA GLU A 256 19.88 -1.75 -3.62
C GLU A 256 19.26 -0.81 -4.68
N THR A 257 17.93 -0.83 -4.80
CA THR A 257 17.20 0.06 -5.70
C THR A 257 17.40 1.52 -5.31
N ALA A 258 17.28 1.85 -4.03
CA ALA A 258 17.51 3.20 -3.52
C ALA A 258 18.97 3.67 -3.74
N THR A 259 19.93 2.78 -3.53
CA THR A 259 21.37 3.06 -3.75
C THR A 259 21.64 3.35 -5.23
N LYS A 260 21.11 2.53 -6.13
CA LYS A 260 21.23 2.76 -7.59
C LYS A 260 20.61 4.09 -8.02
N PHE A 261 19.45 4.43 -7.45
CA PHE A 261 18.80 5.70 -7.74
C PHE A 261 19.71 6.89 -7.38
N ILE A 262 20.30 6.90 -6.17
CA ILE A 262 21.22 7.96 -5.73
C ILE A 262 22.45 8.04 -6.64
N SER A 263 23.11 6.90 -6.89
CA SER A 263 24.28 6.87 -7.77
C SER A 263 24.00 7.40 -9.18
N ASN A 264 22.80 7.13 -9.71
CA ASN A 264 22.41 7.68 -11.03
C ASN A 264 22.23 9.20 -11.00
N LEU A 265 21.71 9.75 -9.90
CA LEU A 265 21.59 11.20 -9.74
C LEU A 265 22.97 11.88 -9.65
N GLU A 266 23.90 11.32 -8.88
CA GLU A 266 25.28 11.84 -8.74
C GLU A 266 26.02 11.84 -10.07
N ASN A 267 25.77 10.86 -10.93
CA ASN A 267 26.40 10.76 -12.26
C ASN A 267 25.73 11.70 -13.31
N ALA A 268 24.57 12.25 -13.02
CA ALA A 268 23.83 13.15 -13.93
C ALA A 268 24.10 14.63 -13.66
N ILE A 269 24.80 14.95 -12.57
CA ILE A 269 25.26 16.28 -12.16
C ILE A 269 26.73 16.45 -12.63
#